data_97a609f6f4515b198ee606e6cea3ffbe
#
_entry.id   97a609f6f4515b198ee606e6cea3ffbe
#
_cell.length_a   1.000
_cell.length_b   1.000
_cell.length_c   1.000
_cell.angle_alpha   90.00
_cell.angle_beta   90.00
_cell.angle_gamma   90.00
#
_symmetry.space_group_name_H-M   'P 1'
#
loop_
_entity.id
_entity.type
_entity.pdbx_description
1 polymer ?
#
loop_
_entity_poly.entity_id
_entity_poly.type
_entity_poly.pdbx_seq_one_letter_code
_entity_poly.pdbx_strand_id
1 'polypeptide(L)'
;MSTRDVTRTPVRHWKPDVPLSAVVAGRVFLGVFDALAVGVVLALWSALTRAGLTYDQITGFAALATTVRETLDAASMRLTMRIQRTNDMNAVQRTAAALICPAIGAVLAGMVFAPHRLTHLTLLTWATFLVIFCAVDRPWKTPMSYKEMKERGRQTRLMTREHFAEEIADGRMTFRPIDDEGYYLDEDGNRIETDR
;
A
#
# COMPACT_ATOMS: atom_id res chain seq x y z
N MET A 1 36.65 1.65 40.72
CA MET A 1 35.52 2.40 40.14
C MET A 1 35.33 1.88 38.73
N SER A 2 34.33 1.01 38.55
CA SER A 2 34.05 0.40 37.25
C SER A 2 33.24 1.40 36.43
N THR A 3 33.84 1.97 35.40
CA THR A 3 33.11 2.71 34.35
C THR A 3 32.22 1.73 33.65
N ARG A 4 30.92 1.76 33.97
CA ARG A 4 29.90 1.08 33.13
C ARG A 4 30.03 1.67 31.74
N ASP A 5 30.44 0.82 30.81
CA ASP A 5 30.29 1.09 29.37
C ASP A 5 28.80 1.32 29.09
N VAL A 6 28.40 2.57 29.01
CA VAL A 6 27.07 2.96 28.61
C VAL A 6 27.01 2.70 27.11
N THR A 7 26.38 1.59 26.73
CA THR A 7 26.16 1.26 25.32
C THR A 7 25.21 2.32 24.74
N ARG A 8 25.77 3.29 24.04
CA ARG A 8 25.03 4.31 23.29
C ARG A 8 24.36 3.65 22.09
N THR A 9 23.07 3.77 22.00
CA THR A 9 22.31 3.25 20.86
C THR A 9 21.82 4.41 19.99
N PRO A 10 22.06 4.36 18.65
CA PRO A 10 21.62 5.42 17.74
C PRO A 10 20.08 5.50 17.70
N VAL A 11 19.55 6.72 17.72
CA VAL A 11 18.11 7.01 17.69
C VAL A 11 17.62 6.86 16.26
N ARG A 12 16.85 5.82 16.02
CA ARG A 12 16.22 5.59 14.73
C ARG A 12 14.90 6.34 14.64
N HIS A 13 14.67 7.02 13.50
CA HIS A 13 13.33 7.47 13.14
C HIS A 13 12.48 6.22 12.88
N TRP A 14 11.80 5.79 13.91
CA TRP A 14 11.08 4.55 13.90
C TRP A 14 9.78 4.71 13.10
N LYS A 15 9.61 3.93 12.05
CA LYS A 15 8.28 3.63 11.54
C LYS A 15 7.71 2.54 12.45
N PRO A 16 6.65 2.82 13.22
CA PRO A 16 6.01 1.77 13.99
C PRO A 16 5.75 0.59 13.08
N ASP A 17 6.04 -0.62 13.55
CA ASP A 17 5.63 -1.85 12.88
C ASP A 17 4.11 -1.84 12.92
N VAL A 18 3.51 -1.24 11.87
CA VAL A 18 2.06 -1.09 11.76
C VAL A 18 1.49 -2.50 11.76
N PRO A 19 0.62 -2.87 12.71
CA PRO A 19 0.08 -4.22 12.77
C PRO A 19 -0.64 -4.55 11.47
N LEU A 20 -0.59 -5.82 11.05
CA LEU A 20 -1.22 -6.26 9.78
C LEU A 20 -2.69 -5.83 9.72
N SER A 21 -3.40 -5.91 10.84
CA SER A 21 -4.81 -5.48 10.95
C SER A 21 -5.02 -4.01 10.55
N ALA A 22 -4.12 -3.11 10.97
CA ALA A 22 -4.22 -1.69 10.61
C ALA A 22 -3.89 -1.45 9.11
N VAL A 23 -2.93 -2.22 8.55
CA VAL A 23 -2.63 -2.17 7.11
C VAL A 23 -3.83 -2.66 6.30
N VAL A 24 -4.42 -3.79 6.69
CA VAL A 24 -5.62 -4.35 6.05
C VAL A 24 -6.79 -3.37 6.16
N ALA A 25 -7.06 -2.83 7.36
CA ALA A 25 -8.13 -1.87 7.56
C ALA A 25 -7.97 -0.62 6.67
N GLY A 26 -6.76 -0.07 6.58
CA GLY A 26 -6.47 1.06 5.70
C GLY A 26 -6.68 0.75 4.23
N ARG A 27 -6.26 -0.42 3.77
CA ARG A 27 -6.45 -0.87 2.39
C ARG A 27 -7.92 -1.15 2.07
N VAL A 28 -8.64 -1.84 2.95
CA VAL A 28 -10.08 -2.09 2.79
C VAL A 28 -10.85 -0.77 2.74
N PHE A 29 -10.48 0.21 3.56
CA PHE A 29 -11.08 1.54 3.51
C PHE A 29 -10.85 2.23 2.15
N LEU A 30 -9.62 2.21 1.63
CA LEU A 30 -9.33 2.73 0.30
C LEU A 30 -9.99 1.92 -0.81
N GLY A 31 -10.16 0.62 -0.59
CA GLY A 31 -10.84 -0.30 -1.50
C GLY A 31 -12.33 0.01 -1.73
N VAL A 32 -12.94 0.92 -0.96
CA VAL A 32 -14.33 1.36 -1.18
C VAL A 32 -14.50 1.93 -2.61
N PHE A 33 -13.51 2.64 -3.13
CA PHE A 33 -13.55 3.15 -4.50
C PHE A 33 -13.51 2.02 -5.54
N ASP A 34 -12.73 0.98 -5.28
CA ASP A 34 -12.68 -0.22 -6.14
C ASP A 34 -13.99 -0.99 -6.07
N ALA A 35 -14.58 -1.11 -4.88
CA ALA A 35 -15.89 -1.73 -4.71
C ALA A 35 -16.99 -0.96 -5.45
N LEU A 36 -16.95 0.36 -5.41
CA LEU A 36 -17.89 1.19 -6.19
C LEU A 36 -17.71 0.97 -7.70
N ALA A 37 -16.48 0.94 -8.20
CA ALA A 37 -16.21 0.68 -9.61
C ALA A 37 -16.72 -0.71 -10.05
N VAL A 38 -16.43 -1.75 -9.27
CA VAL A 38 -16.95 -3.10 -9.51
C VAL A 38 -18.48 -3.12 -9.46
N GLY A 39 -19.08 -2.47 -8.47
CA GLY A 39 -20.55 -2.39 -8.33
C GLY A 39 -21.20 -1.73 -9.54
N VAL A 40 -20.65 -0.62 -10.02
CA VAL A 40 -21.15 0.06 -11.24
C VAL A 40 -21.04 -0.84 -12.46
N VAL A 41 -19.90 -1.51 -12.66
CA VAL A 41 -19.71 -2.42 -13.80
C VAL A 41 -20.69 -3.59 -13.73
N LEU A 42 -20.92 -4.18 -12.56
CA LEU A 42 -21.89 -5.26 -12.38
C LEU A 42 -23.33 -4.79 -12.61
N ALA A 43 -23.68 -3.60 -12.14
CA ALA A 43 -25.00 -3.01 -12.36
C ALA A 43 -25.26 -2.76 -13.85
N LEU A 44 -24.31 -2.16 -14.55
CA LEU A 44 -24.38 -1.92 -15.99
C LEU A 44 -24.50 -3.23 -16.78
N TRP A 45 -23.65 -4.21 -16.44
CA TRP A 45 -23.72 -5.53 -17.07
C TRP A 45 -25.07 -6.21 -16.82
N SER A 46 -25.58 -6.15 -15.59
CA SER A 46 -26.89 -6.72 -15.25
C SER A 46 -28.01 -6.06 -16.01
N ALA A 47 -27.98 -4.74 -16.17
CA ALA A 47 -28.96 -3.99 -16.94
C ALA A 47 -28.91 -4.34 -18.43
N LEU A 48 -27.71 -4.37 -19.03
CA LEU A 48 -27.50 -4.65 -20.45
C LEU A 48 -27.89 -6.09 -20.85
N THR A 49 -27.56 -7.05 -19.99
CA THR A 49 -27.83 -8.48 -20.25
C THR A 49 -29.14 -8.97 -19.69
N ARG A 50 -29.91 -8.08 -19.03
CA ARG A 50 -31.14 -8.43 -18.30
C ARG A 50 -30.91 -9.58 -17.31
N ALA A 51 -29.73 -9.56 -16.68
CA ALA A 51 -29.31 -10.63 -15.78
C ALA A 51 -30.13 -10.69 -14.48
N GLY A 52 -30.82 -9.61 -14.09
CA GLY A 52 -31.70 -9.57 -12.94
C GLY A 52 -30.97 -9.69 -11.59
N LEU A 53 -29.73 -9.19 -11.50
CA LEU A 53 -29.03 -9.12 -10.22
C LEU A 53 -29.73 -8.10 -9.33
N THR A 54 -29.95 -8.48 -8.07
CA THR A 54 -30.51 -7.57 -7.07
C THR A 54 -29.44 -6.61 -6.57
N TYR A 55 -29.88 -5.49 -5.99
CA TYR A 55 -28.96 -4.52 -5.38
C TYR A 55 -28.05 -5.18 -4.32
N ASP A 56 -28.63 -6.03 -3.45
CA ASP A 56 -27.87 -6.72 -2.40
C ASP A 56 -26.83 -7.69 -2.97
N GLN A 57 -27.14 -8.35 -4.09
CA GLN A 57 -26.17 -9.20 -4.77
C GLN A 57 -25.01 -8.40 -5.35
N ILE A 58 -25.28 -7.25 -5.97
CA ILE A 58 -24.26 -6.39 -6.57
C ILE A 58 -23.37 -5.80 -5.47
N THR A 59 -23.96 -5.21 -4.45
CA THR A 59 -23.19 -4.57 -3.35
C THR A 59 -22.44 -5.58 -2.51
N GLY A 60 -23.07 -6.71 -2.15
CA GLY A 60 -22.43 -7.77 -1.39
C GLY A 60 -21.29 -8.41 -2.17
N PHE A 61 -21.47 -8.66 -3.47
CA PHE A 61 -20.42 -9.19 -4.35
C PHE A 61 -19.23 -8.22 -4.43
N ALA A 62 -19.48 -6.95 -4.74
CA ALA A 62 -18.44 -5.94 -4.87
C ALA A 62 -17.67 -5.76 -3.56
N ALA A 63 -18.38 -5.66 -2.44
CA ALA A 63 -17.76 -5.52 -1.12
C ALA A 63 -16.90 -6.74 -0.74
N LEU A 64 -17.42 -7.95 -0.92
CA LEU A 64 -16.66 -9.17 -0.58
C LEU A 64 -15.46 -9.37 -1.50
N ALA A 65 -15.63 -9.22 -2.81
CA ALA A 65 -14.54 -9.37 -3.77
C ALA A 65 -13.39 -8.39 -3.47
N THR A 66 -13.71 -7.12 -3.18
CA THR A 66 -12.71 -6.09 -2.85
C THR A 66 -12.05 -6.37 -1.50
N THR A 67 -12.82 -6.69 -0.47
CA THR A 67 -12.26 -6.97 0.86
C THR A 67 -11.28 -8.14 0.83
N VAL A 68 -11.64 -9.23 0.15
CA VAL A 68 -10.76 -10.40 -0.01
C VAL A 68 -9.52 -10.03 -0.80
N ARG A 69 -9.66 -9.32 -1.92
CA ARG A 69 -8.52 -8.83 -2.71
C ARG A 69 -7.56 -8.01 -1.86
N GLU A 70 -8.04 -6.98 -1.17
CA GLU A 70 -7.19 -6.07 -0.38
C GLU A 70 -6.49 -6.80 0.78
N THR A 71 -7.20 -7.74 1.40
CA THR A 71 -6.63 -8.57 2.48
C THR A 71 -5.51 -9.47 1.97
N LEU A 72 -5.74 -10.16 0.86
CA LEU A 72 -4.74 -11.04 0.24
C LEU A 72 -3.54 -10.26 -0.28
N ASP A 73 -3.75 -9.11 -0.89
CA ASP A 73 -2.67 -8.25 -1.39
C ASP A 73 -1.81 -7.72 -0.24
N ALA A 74 -2.42 -7.22 0.84
CA ALA A 74 -1.71 -6.79 2.04
C ALA A 74 -0.92 -7.93 2.68
N ALA A 75 -1.51 -9.12 2.77
CA ALA A 75 -0.86 -10.30 3.34
C ALA A 75 0.30 -10.78 2.46
N SER A 76 0.11 -10.86 1.14
CA SER A 76 1.13 -11.28 0.18
C SER A 76 2.34 -10.33 0.17
N MET A 77 2.08 -9.02 0.16
CA MET A 77 3.11 -8.00 0.25
C MET A 77 3.95 -8.18 1.53
N ARG A 78 3.29 -8.30 2.67
CA ARG A 78 3.97 -8.43 3.95
C ARG A 78 4.76 -9.71 4.10
N LEU A 79 4.20 -10.82 3.60
CA LEU A 79 4.89 -12.12 3.59
C LEU A 79 6.14 -12.07 2.71
N THR A 80 6.03 -11.49 1.52
CA THR A 80 7.15 -11.33 0.58
C THR A 80 8.26 -10.47 1.18
N MET A 81 7.92 -9.32 1.74
CA MET A 81 8.88 -8.43 2.42
C MET A 81 9.60 -9.15 3.57
N ARG A 82 8.87 -9.95 4.35
CA ARG A 82 9.44 -10.70 5.48
C ARG A 82 10.39 -11.81 5.00
N ILE A 83 10.01 -12.57 3.97
CA ILE A 83 10.82 -13.66 3.43
C ILE A 83 12.08 -13.13 2.75
N GLN A 84 11.94 -12.10 1.93
CA GLN A 84 13.05 -11.56 1.15
C GLN A 84 13.88 -10.51 1.92
N ARG A 85 13.44 -10.11 3.11
CA ARG A 85 14.06 -9.02 3.91
C ARG A 85 14.24 -7.73 3.09
N THR A 86 13.32 -7.46 2.19
CA THR A 86 13.29 -6.28 1.32
C THR A 86 12.17 -5.35 1.74
N ASN A 87 12.30 -4.08 1.40
CA ASN A 87 11.28 -3.09 1.70
C ASN A 87 10.22 -2.96 0.60
N ASP A 88 10.33 -3.74 -0.48
CA ASP A 88 9.39 -3.68 -1.60
C ASP A 88 9.29 -5.01 -2.35
N MET A 89 8.16 -5.23 -3.03
CA MET A 89 7.95 -6.33 -3.95
C MET A 89 8.58 -6.01 -5.30
N ASN A 90 9.20 -7.00 -5.93
CA ASN A 90 9.65 -6.83 -7.31
C ASN A 90 8.45 -6.76 -8.28
N ALA A 91 8.70 -6.29 -9.53
CA ALA A 91 7.65 -6.10 -10.52
C ALA A 91 6.86 -7.38 -10.82
N VAL A 92 7.54 -8.53 -10.87
CA VAL A 92 6.90 -9.84 -11.14
C VAL A 92 5.96 -10.24 -10.01
N GLN A 93 6.39 -10.09 -8.76
CA GLN A 93 5.57 -10.40 -7.59
C GLN A 93 4.35 -9.49 -7.49
N ARG A 94 4.53 -8.19 -7.77
CA ARG A 94 3.44 -7.21 -7.80
C ARG A 94 2.42 -7.55 -8.88
N THR A 95 2.88 -7.90 -10.08
CA THR A 95 2.01 -8.32 -11.18
C THR A 95 1.30 -9.63 -10.84
N ALA A 96 2.00 -10.60 -10.25
CA ALA A 96 1.38 -11.86 -9.83
C ALA A 96 0.29 -11.64 -8.77
N ALA A 97 0.54 -10.81 -7.77
CA ALA A 97 -0.46 -10.45 -6.77
C ALA A 97 -1.67 -9.75 -7.39
N ALA A 98 -1.44 -8.81 -8.33
CA ALA A 98 -2.50 -8.11 -9.05
C ALA A 98 -3.35 -9.02 -9.95
N LEU A 99 -2.84 -10.15 -10.37
CA LEU A 99 -3.60 -11.15 -11.13
C LEU A 99 -4.35 -12.13 -10.23
N ILE A 100 -3.69 -12.64 -9.19
CA ILE A 100 -4.18 -13.75 -8.38
C ILE A 100 -5.16 -13.27 -7.30
N CYS A 101 -4.83 -12.20 -6.56
CA CYS A 101 -5.67 -11.75 -5.46
C CYS A 101 -7.09 -11.33 -5.90
N PRO A 102 -7.27 -10.57 -7.02
CA PRO A 102 -8.59 -10.28 -7.54
C PRO A 102 -9.36 -11.51 -8.02
N ALA A 103 -8.68 -12.47 -8.63
CA ALA A 103 -9.32 -13.71 -9.08
C ALA A 103 -9.92 -14.48 -7.92
N ILE A 104 -9.15 -14.66 -6.83
CA ILE A 104 -9.64 -15.34 -5.62
C ILE A 104 -10.82 -14.57 -5.02
N GLY A 105 -10.71 -13.26 -4.87
CA GLY A 105 -11.79 -12.41 -4.35
C GLY A 105 -13.08 -12.53 -5.17
N ALA A 106 -12.96 -12.46 -6.49
CA ALA A 106 -14.11 -12.56 -7.39
C ALA A 106 -14.76 -13.97 -7.37
N VAL A 107 -13.95 -15.04 -7.30
CA VAL A 107 -14.47 -16.42 -7.20
C VAL A 107 -15.23 -16.59 -5.88
N LEU A 108 -14.66 -16.18 -4.76
CA LEU A 108 -15.32 -16.32 -3.44
C LEU A 108 -16.61 -15.50 -3.38
N ALA A 109 -16.60 -14.27 -3.88
CA ALA A 109 -17.82 -13.46 -3.96
C ALA A 109 -18.88 -14.10 -4.86
N GLY A 110 -18.46 -14.66 -6.00
CA GLY A 110 -19.35 -15.34 -6.92
C GLY A 110 -20.01 -16.59 -6.34
N MET A 111 -19.26 -17.37 -5.57
CA MET A 111 -19.79 -18.54 -4.87
C MET A 111 -20.87 -18.16 -3.85
N VAL A 112 -20.71 -17.03 -3.17
CA VAL A 112 -21.65 -16.58 -2.13
C VAL A 112 -22.89 -15.91 -2.72
N PHE A 113 -22.71 -14.98 -3.66
CA PHE A 113 -23.81 -14.09 -4.10
C PHE A 113 -24.43 -14.49 -5.42
N ALA A 114 -23.74 -15.23 -6.29
CA ALA A 114 -24.24 -15.54 -7.61
C ALA A 114 -23.67 -16.86 -8.19
N PRO A 115 -23.86 -18.02 -7.53
CA PRO A 115 -23.26 -19.29 -7.93
C PRO A 115 -23.62 -19.69 -9.37
N HIS A 116 -24.84 -19.38 -9.82
CA HIS A 116 -25.30 -19.73 -11.17
C HIS A 116 -24.67 -18.89 -12.30
N ARG A 117 -23.97 -17.81 -11.95
CA ARG A 117 -23.32 -16.89 -12.90
C ARG A 117 -21.84 -16.71 -12.58
N LEU A 118 -21.28 -17.62 -11.82
CA LEU A 118 -19.92 -17.56 -11.28
C LEU A 118 -18.88 -17.12 -12.32
N THR A 119 -18.81 -17.80 -13.46
CA THR A 119 -17.79 -17.56 -14.47
C THR A 119 -17.85 -16.14 -15.04
N HIS A 120 -19.05 -15.67 -15.42
CA HIS A 120 -19.20 -14.34 -16.03
C HIS A 120 -18.88 -13.22 -15.05
N LEU A 121 -19.39 -13.31 -13.82
CA LEU A 121 -19.15 -12.28 -12.80
C LEU A 121 -17.70 -12.26 -12.32
N THR A 122 -17.09 -13.45 -12.19
CA THR A 122 -15.66 -13.56 -11.85
C THR A 122 -14.78 -12.92 -12.92
N LEU A 123 -15.00 -13.23 -14.20
CA LEU A 123 -14.23 -12.66 -15.30
C LEU A 123 -14.41 -11.14 -15.41
N LEU A 124 -15.65 -10.67 -15.28
CA LEU A 124 -15.97 -9.25 -15.36
C LEU A 124 -15.30 -8.47 -14.21
N THR A 125 -15.42 -8.98 -13.00
CA THR A 125 -14.81 -8.36 -11.81
C THR A 125 -13.28 -8.40 -11.88
N TRP A 126 -12.71 -9.53 -12.27
CA TRP A 126 -11.29 -9.68 -12.49
C TRP A 126 -10.76 -8.69 -13.55
N ALA A 127 -11.46 -8.59 -14.69
CA ALA A 127 -11.10 -7.62 -15.72
C ALA A 127 -11.21 -6.17 -15.21
N THR A 128 -12.22 -5.85 -14.40
CA THR A 128 -12.37 -4.53 -13.79
C THR A 128 -11.16 -4.20 -12.89
N PHE A 129 -10.74 -5.12 -12.02
CA PHE A 129 -9.55 -4.93 -11.19
C PHE A 129 -8.27 -4.81 -12.00
N LEU A 130 -8.13 -5.54 -13.12
CA LEU A 130 -6.99 -5.38 -14.02
C LEU A 130 -6.95 -4.00 -14.67
N VAL A 131 -8.09 -3.48 -15.10
CA VAL A 131 -8.18 -2.12 -15.64
C VAL A 131 -7.77 -1.09 -14.58
N ILE A 132 -8.27 -1.23 -13.36
CA ILE A 132 -7.88 -0.36 -12.24
C ILE A 132 -6.36 -0.45 -11.98
N PHE A 133 -5.81 -1.67 -11.89
CA PHE A 133 -4.37 -1.88 -11.72
C PHE A 133 -3.56 -1.22 -12.84
N CYS A 134 -3.96 -1.42 -14.09
CA CYS A 134 -3.27 -0.78 -15.21
C CYS A 134 -3.39 0.74 -15.19
N ALA A 135 -4.52 1.30 -14.81
CA ALA A 135 -4.73 2.74 -14.77
C ALA A 135 -3.96 3.42 -13.63
N VAL A 136 -3.93 2.79 -12.44
CA VAL A 136 -3.33 3.36 -11.22
C VAL A 136 -1.84 3.04 -11.13
N ASP A 137 -1.49 1.76 -11.17
CA ASP A 137 -0.10 1.31 -10.96
C ASP A 137 0.78 1.46 -12.20
N ARG A 138 0.16 1.50 -13.38
CA ARG A 138 0.87 1.68 -14.66
C ARG A 138 2.11 0.77 -14.77
N PRO A 139 1.92 -0.57 -14.75
CA PRO A 139 3.02 -1.55 -14.65
C PRO A 139 4.06 -1.45 -15.79
N TRP A 140 3.70 -0.77 -16.88
CA TRP A 140 4.61 -0.47 -18.00
C TRP A 140 5.56 0.69 -17.75
N LYS A 141 5.33 1.50 -16.70
CA LYS A 141 6.28 2.54 -16.33
C LYS A 141 7.44 1.89 -15.59
N THR A 142 8.63 2.14 -16.07
CA THR A 142 9.85 1.70 -15.39
C THR A 142 9.80 2.21 -13.94
N PRO A 143 9.88 1.33 -12.95
CA PRO A 143 9.93 1.78 -11.57
C PRO A 143 11.14 2.72 -11.43
N MET A 144 10.94 3.80 -10.69
CA MET A 144 12.00 4.76 -10.42
C MET A 144 13.19 4.02 -9.80
N SER A 145 14.39 4.23 -10.34
CA SER A 145 15.58 3.59 -9.81
C SER A 145 15.78 4.04 -8.35
N TYR A 146 16.45 3.21 -7.54
CA TYR A 146 16.76 3.56 -6.14
C TYR A 146 17.51 4.91 -6.06
N LYS A 147 18.41 5.18 -7.03
CA LYS A 147 19.12 6.47 -7.11
C LYS A 147 18.16 7.65 -7.34
N GLU A 148 17.21 7.52 -8.25
CA GLU A 148 16.21 8.57 -8.53
C GLU A 148 15.28 8.78 -7.35
N MET A 149 14.87 7.71 -6.66
CA MET A 149 14.04 7.80 -5.47
C MET A 149 14.79 8.50 -4.33
N LYS A 150 16.08 8.17 -4.15
CA LYS A 150 16.96 8.82 -3.16
C LYS A 150 17.14 10.30 -3.48
N GLU A 151 17.41 10.64 -4.74
CA GLU A 151 17.60 12.03 -5.18
C GLU A 151 16.31 12.85 -5.03
N ARG A 152 15.14 12.31 -5.41
CA ARG A 152 13.86 12.97 -5.15
C ARG A 152 13.61 13.18 -3.66
N GLY A 153 13.89 12.17 -2.83
CA GLY A 153 13.79 12.30 -1.37
C GLY A 153 14.68 13.42 -0.83
N ARG A 154 15.89 13.56 -1.37
CA ARG A 154 16.82 14.64 -1.03
C ARG A 154 16.26 16.00 -1.46
N GLN A 155 15.80 16.13 -2.69
CA GLN A 155 15.21 17.36 -3.23
C GLN A 155 13.96 17.78 -2.44
N THR A 156 13.06 16.85 -2.14
CA THR A 156 11.88 17.13 -1.30
C THR A 156 12.28 17.66 0.08
N ARG A 157 13.31 17.06 0.71
CA ARG A 157 13.81 17.53 2.01
C ARG A 157 14.39 18.95 1.93
N LEU A 158 15.14 19.26 0.86
CA LEU A 158 15.68 20.61 0.65
C LEU A 158 14.56 21.63 0.46
N MET A 159 13.58 21.33 -0.40
CA MET A 159 12.42 22.21 -0.61
C MET A 159 11.62 22.41 0.68
N THR A 160 11.42 21.36 1.48
CA THR A 160 10.74 21.45 2.77
C THR A 160 11.53 22.35 3.73
N ARG A 161 12.85 22.19 3.78
CA ARG A 161 13.72 23.03 4.63
C ARG A 161 13.71 24.48 4.19
N GLU A 162 13.74 24.75 2.90
CA GLU A 162 13.65 26.10 2.36
C GLU A 162 12.28 26.73 2.64
N HIS A 163 11.19 25.96 2.47
CA HIS A 163 9.83 26.45 2.71
C HIS A 163 9.58 26.81 4.18
N PHE A 164 10.16 26.08 5.11
CA PHE A 164 10.03 26.31 6.54
C PHE A 164 11.27 26.97 7.17
N ALA A 165 12.11 27.64 6.38
CA ALA A 165 13.36 28.19 6.85
C ALA A 165 13.17 29.23 7.98
N GLU A 166 12.11 30.06 7.90
CA GLU A 166 11.81 31.06 8.93
C GLU A 166 11.36 30.40 10.24
N GLU A 167 10.48 29.38 10.17
CA GLU A 167 10.02 28.67 11.37
C GLU A 167 11.15 27.85 12.04
N ILE A 168 12.10 27.37 11.24
CA ILE A 168 13.30 26.66 11.74
C ILE A 168 14.22 27.67 12.43
N ALA A 169 14.45 28.85 11.82
CA ALA A 169 15.29 29.89 12.37
C ALA A 169 14.73 30.46 13.68
N ASP A 170 13.40 30.60 13.76
CA ASP A 170 12.68 31.07 14.95
C ASP A 170 12.55 29.98 16.06
N GLY A 171 13.06 28.77 15.82
CA GLY A 171 12.95 27.64 16.75
C GLY A 171 11.53 27.09 16.92
N ARG A 172 10.57 27.51 16.10
CA ARG A 172 9.18 27.03 16.11
C ARG A 172 9.07 25.62 15.49
N MET A 173 9.98 25.28 14.62
CA MET A 173 10.07 23.95 14.00
C MET A 173 11.50 23.41 14.10
N THR A 174 11.63 22.15 14.51
CA THR A 174 12.93 21.46 14.52
C THR A 174 13.00 20.52 13.32
N PHE A 175 13.88 20.84 12.38
CA PHE A 175 14.15 19.96 11.24
C PHE A 175 15.38 19.10 11.54
N ARG A 176 15.15 17.82 11.79
CA ARG A 176 16.24 16.86 12.02
C ARG A 176 16.45 16.03 10.76
N PRO A 177 17.62 16.10 10.13
CA PRO A 177 17.93 15.25 8.99
C PRO A 177 17.95 13.78 9.41
N ILE A 178 17.61 12.91 8.48
CA ILE A 178 17.55 11.46 8.69
C ILE A 178 18.42 10.81 7.61
N ASP A 179 19.26 9.84 7.98
CA ASP A 179 20.05 9.08 7.02
C ASP A 179 19.23 8.06 6.23
N ASP A 180 19.87 7.37 5.28
CA ASP A 180 19.23 6.37 4.42
C ASP A 180 18.72 5.14 5.21
N GLU A 181 19.26 4.90 6.40
CA GLU A 181 18.86 3.80 7.28
C GLU A 181 17.77 4.22 8.28
N GLY A 182 17.38 5.51 8.28
CA GLY A 182 16.32 6.06 9.10
C GLY A 182 16.76 6.49 10.49
N TYR A 183 18.05 6.80 10.69
CA TYR A 183 18.56 7.35 11.95
C TYR A 183 18.56 8.88 11.88
N TYR A 184 18.22 9.53 12.99
CA TYR A 184 18.36 10.98 13.12
C TYR A 184 19.83 11.39 13.12
N LEU A 185 20.12 12.46 12.39
CA LEU A 185 21.45 13.06 12.32
C LEU A 185 21.48 14.36 13.12
N ASP A 186 22.64 14.67 13.68
CA ASP A 186 22.94 15.98 14.26
C ASP A 186 23.29 17.01 13.16
N GLU A 187 23.67 18.22 13.57
CA GLU A 187 24.05 19.30 12.65
C GLU A 187 25.33 18.97 11.85
N ASP A 188 26.18 18.13 12.40
CA ASP A 188 27.44 17.69 11.79
C ASP A 188 27.28 16.46 10.90
N GLY A 189 26.05 15.89 10.82
CA GLY A 189 25.73 14.72 10.02
C GLY A 189 26.04 13.39 10.70
N ASN A 190 26.35 13.37 12.01
CA ASN A 190 26.54 12.15 12.78
C ASN A 190 25.19 11.65 13.32
N ARG A 191 25.08 10.34 13.55
CA ARG A 191 23.89 9.74 14.15
C ARG A 191 23.73 10.20 15.60
N ILE A 192 22.55 10.69 15.94
CA ILE A 192 22.24 11.06 17.33
C ILE A 192 22.14 9.78 18.16
N GLU A 193 22.90 9.70 19.22
CA GLU A 193 22.92 8.58 20.16
C GLU A 193 22.21 8.98 21.47
N THR A 194 21.41 8.07 22.01
CA THR A 194 20.81 8.21 23.34
C THR A 194 21.47 7.26 24.32
N ASP A 195 21.84 7.77 25.49
CA ASP A 195 22.26 6.97 26.61
C ASP A 195 21.04 6.17 27.12
N ARG A 196 21.14 4.86 27.15
CA ARG A 196 20.19 3.95 27.81
C ARG A 196 20.73 3.48 29.14
#